data_f8b178d69d9c737e702c7d4a8ec5cfee
#
_entry.id   f8b178d69d9c737e702c7d4a8ec5cfee
#
_cell.length_a   1.000
_cell.length_b   1.000
_cell.length_c   1.000
_cell.angle_alpha   90.00
_cell.angle_beta   90.00
_cell.angle_gamma   90.00
#
_symmetry.space_group_name_H-M   'P 1'
#
loop_
_entity.id
_entity.type
_entity.pdbx_description
1 polymer ?
#
loop_
_entity_poly.entity_id
_entity_poly.type
_entity_poly.pdbx_seq_one_letter_code
_entity_poly.pdbx_strand_id
1 'polypeptide(L)'
;GYAEHLGYRIKLLGITKRTNSGIELRVHPTLVPTKQLIASVEGAMNAVMVQGDAVGSTLYYGKGAGSEPTASAVIADLVDITRLHTADPHHRVPHLAFQHDALVATPILPMDQTVTAYYLRLQVTDEAGVLARIAGILAEHAISIDALLQRPNDGSTSAANAPAHTDVIILTHDTVEGNMNHAIAQMQSLPTVLAPIVRIRKEELS
;
A
#
# COMPACT_ATOMS: atom_id res chain seq x y z
N GLY A 1 -16.36 -0.05 -8.30
CA GLY A 1 -16.24 -0.93 -7.11
C GLY A 1 -16.16 -0.15 -5.81
N TYR A 2 -16.09 -0.82 -4.64
CA TYR A 2 -16.06 -0.13 -3.32
C TYR A 2 -14.93 0.88 -3.17
N ALA A 3 -13.73 0.57 -3.67
CA ALA A 3 -12.59 1.48 -3.62
C ALA A 3 -12.90 2.84 -4.30
N GLU A 4 -13.48 2.81 -5.47
CA GLU A 4 -13.82 4.03 -6.24
C GLU A 4 -14.87 4.88 -5.53
N HIS A 5 -15.90 4.24 -4.93
CA HIS A 5 -16.92 4.96 -4.15
C HIS A 5 -16.32 5.65 -2.90
N LEU A 6 -15.23 5.10 -2.38
CA LEU A 6 -14.49 5.68 -1.27
C LEU A 6 -13.43 6.70 -1.71
N GLY A 7 -13.31 6.98 -3.01
CA GLY A 7 -12.34 7.93 -3.55
C GLY A 7 -10.93 7.37 -3.70
N TYR A 8 -10.79 6.04 -3.83
CA TYR A 8 -9.49 5.36 -3.98
C TYR A 8 -9.39 4.58 -5.29
N ARG A 9 -8.17 4.38 -5.75
CA ARG A 9 -7.79 3.39 -6.77
C ARG A 9 -6.85 2.35 -6.16
N ILE A 10 -6.94 1.11 -6.67
CA ILE A 10 -6.02 0.05 -6.30
C ILE A 10 -4.85 0.06 -7.27
N LYS A 11 -3.63 0.24 -6.75
CA LYS A 11 -2.38 0.19 -7.51
C LYS A 11 -1.44 -0.83 -6.89
N LEU A 12 -0.67 -1.54 -7.70
CA LEU A 12 0.46 -2.34 -7.22
C LEU A 12 1.64 -1.38 -7.01
N LEU A 13 2.04 -1.20 -5.76
CA LEU A 13 3.14 -0.30 -5.41
C LEU A 13 4.30 -1.07 -4.79
N GLY A 14 5.52 -0.71 -5.22
CA GLY A 14 6.74 -0.92 -4.46
C GLY A 14 6.96 0.30 -3.58
N ILE A 15 7.06 0.11 -2.27
CA ILE A 15 7.17 1.18 -1.29
C ILE A 15 8.43 0.98 -0.47
N THR A 16 9.24 2.04 -0.40
CA THR A 16 10.41 2.12 0.47
C THR A 16 10.27 3.34 1.36
N LYS A 17 10.32 3.16 2.68
CA LYS A 17 10.29 4.25 3.66
C LYS A 17 11.45 4.11 4.63
N ARG A 18 12.17 5.21 4.87
CA ARG A 18 13.17 5.27 5.93
C ARG A 18 12.48 5.62 7.24
N THR A 19 12.74 4.83 8.26
CA THR A 19 12.25 5.04 9.64
C THR A 19 13.43 5.15 10.60
N ASN A 20 13.15 5.48 11.85
CA ASN A 20 14.19 5.52 12.90
C ASN A 20 14.75 4.13 13.23
N SER A 21 13.99 3.06 12.95
CA SER A 21 14.38 1.68 13.26
C SER A 21 14.97 0.92 12.08
N GLY A 22 14.90 1.47 10.86
CA GLY A 22 15.38 0.81 9.65
C GLY A 22 14.60 1.24 8.42
N ILE A 23 14.61 0.39 7.41
CA ILE A 23 13.93 0.64 6.13
C ILE A 23 12.74 -0.31 6.01
N GLU A 24 11.56 0.24 5.76
CA GLU A 24 10.42 -0.52 5.24
C GLU A 24 10.64 -0.77 3.75
N LEU A 25 10.50 -2.01 3.33
CA LEU A 25 10.59 -2.42 1.93
C LEU A 25 9.46 -3.42 1.63
N ARG A 26 8.49 -3.01 0.82
CA ARG A 26 7.29 -3.81 0.59
C ARG A 26 6.73 -3.63 -0.82
N VAL A 27 6.11 -4.68 -1.36
CA VAL A 27 5.40 -4.66 -2.63
C VAL A 27 4.02 -5.31 -2.43
N HIS A 28 2.96 -4.59 -2.69
CA HIS A 28 1.59 -5.09 -2.52
C HIS A 28 0.56 -4.23 -3.25
N PRO A 29 -0.66 -4.75 -3.52
CA PRO A 29 -1.80 -3.93 -3.89
C PRO A 29 -2.12 -2.91 -2.78
N THR A 30 -2.32 -1.66 -3.17
CA THR A 30 -2.48 -0.52 -2.27
C THR A 30 -3.65 0.34 -2.71
N LEU A 31 -4.48 0.76 -1.76
CA LEU A 31 -5.47 1.83 -1.97
C LEU A 31 -4.77 3.18 -1.95
N VAL A 32 -4.85 3.89 -3.07
CA VAL A 32 -4.27 5.21 -3.27
C VAL A 32 -5.39 6.21 -3.50
N PRO A 33 -5.44 7.34 -2.78
CA PRO A 33 -6.44 8.37 -3.02
C PRO A 33 -6.44 8.84 -4.49
N THR A 34 -7.61 9.00 -5.09
CA THR A 34 -7.75 9.41 -6.49
C THR A 34 -7.17 10.80 -6.77
N LYS A 35 -7.05 11.64 -5.74
CA LYS A 35 -6.40 12.96 -5.82
C LYS A 35 -4.88 12.91 -6.04
N GLN A 36 -4.26 11.77 -5.77
CA GLN A 36 -2.82 11.58 -5.95
C GLN A 36 -2.49 11.29 -7.41
N LEU A 37 -1.47 11.95 -7.96
CA LEU A 37 -1.07 11.78 -9.37
C LEU A 37 -0.72 10.33 -9.72
N ILE A 38 -0.07 9.61 -8.81
CA ILE A 38 0.30 8.21 -9.01
C ILE A 38 -0.93 7.29 -9.16
N ALA A 39 -2.08 7.67 -8.62
CA ALA A 39 -3.33 6.92 -8.81
C ALA A 39 -3.81 6.91 -10.27
N SER A 40 -3.39 7.90 -11.06
CA SER A 40 -3.78 8.06 -12.47
C SER A 40 -2.82 7.41 -13.46
N VAL A 41 -1.78 6.73 -12.98
CA VAL A 41 -0.83 5.99 -13.83
C VAL A 41 -1.49 4.73 -14.36
N GLU A 42 -1.64 4.61 -15.69
CA GLU A 42 -2.36 3.51 -16.34
C GLU A 42 -1.66 3.02 -17.62
N GLY A 43 -2.03 1.81 -18.05
CA GLY A 43 -1.54 1.23 -19.30
C GLY A 43 -0.04 0.95 -19.26
N ALA A 44 0.69 1.39 -20.30
CA ALA A 44 2.13 1.22 -20.44
C ALA A 44 2.96 2.24 -19.65
N MET A 45 2.30 3.14 -18.92
CA MET A 45 2.98 4.18 -18.15
C MET A 45 3.42 3.65 -16.79
N ASN A 46 4.57 4.13 -16.35
CA ASN A 46 5.14 3.87 -15.04
C ASN A 46 5.41 5.19 -14.33
N ALA A 47 5.43 5.16 -13.01
CA ALA A 47 5.82 6.32 -12.22
C ALA A 47 6.65 5.91 -11.00
N VAL A 48 7.57 6.79 -10.62
CA VAL A 48 8.29 6.74 -9.35
C VAL A 48 8.04 8.05 -8.64
N MET A 49 7.46 7.97 -7.45
CA MET A 49 7.27 9.12 -6.57
C MET A 49 8.34 9.08 -5.48
N VAL A 50 8.99 10.20 -5.27
CA VAL A 50 10.01 10.37 -4.23
C VAL A 50 9.61 11.50 -3.32
N GLN A 51 9.55 11.23 -2.02
CA GLN A 51 9.33 12.24 -0.99
C GLN A 51 10.68 12.64 -0.41
N GLY A 52 11.16 13.82 -0.77
CA GLY A 52 12.37 14.41 -0.23
C GLY A 52 12.08 15.32 0.97
N ASP A 53 13.07 15.47 1.84
CA ASP A 53 12.98 16.29 3.05
C ASP A 53 12.87 17.80 2.75
N ALA A 54 13.64 18.29 1.79
CA ALA A 54 13.68 19.70 1.41
C ALA A 54 12.86 20.03 0.16
N VAL A 55 12.85 19.13 -0.84
CA VAL A 55 12.16 19.37 -2.12
C VAL A 55 10.69 18.97 -2.10
N GLY A 56 10.27 18.18 -1.09
CA GLY A 56 8.93 17.62 -1.03
C GLY A 56 8.71 16.48 -2.02
N SER A 57 7.49 16.33 -2.52
CA SER A 57 7.11 15.26 -3.46
C SER A 57 7.55 15.57 -4.87
N THR A 58 8.27 14.65 -5.49
CA THR A 58 8.60 14.65 -6.92
C THR A 58 8.03 13.39 -7.58
N LEU A 59 7.58 13.51 -8.83
CA LEU A 59 7.03 12.39 -9.61
C LEU A 59 7.76 12.28 -10.94
N TYR A 60 8.34 11.12 -11.19
CA TYR A 60 8.90 10.73 -12.48
C TYR A 60 7.88 9.85 -13.20
N TYR A 61 7.48 10.24 -14.41
CA TYR A 61 6.41 9.57 -15.13
C TYR A 61 6.81 9.37 -16.59
N GLY A 62 6.66 8.16 -17.10
CA GLY A 62 7.02 7.83 -18.48
C GLY A 62 6.72 6.38 -18.86
N LYS A 63 6.97 6.05 -20.12
CA LYS A 63 6.89 4.68 -20.60
C LYS A 63 8.09 3.89 -20.07
N GLY A 64 7.84 2.76 -19.39
CA GLY A 64 8.90 1.84 -18.95
C GLY A 64 9.15 0.72 -19.96
N ALA A 65 8.07 0.12 -20.47
CA ALA A 65 8.15 -0.98 -21.43
C ALA A 65 8.01 -0.50 -22.88
N GLY A 66 8.61 -1.25 -23.80
CA GLY A 66 8.59 -1.01 -25.25
C GLY A 66 9.99 -1.02 -25.82
N SER A 67 10.13 -1.35 -27.13
CA SER A 67 11.43 -1.48 -27.79
C SER A 67 12.23 -0.16 -27.77
N GLU A 68 11.59 0.93 -28.15
CA GLU A 68 12.23 2.25 -28.20
C GLU A 68 12.56 2.83 -26.81
N PRO A 69 11.63 2.84 -25.82
CA PRO A 69 11.96 3.32 -24.48
C PRO A 69 13.09 2.51 -23.82
N THR A 70 13.09 1.19 -23.99
CA THR A 70 14.15 0.32 -23.45
C THR A 70 15.48 0.58 -24.14
N ALA A 71 15.51 0.66 -25.47
CA ALA A 71 16.73 0.97 -26.22
C ALA A 71 17.30 2.35 -25.84
N SER A 72 16.44 3.37 -25.70
CA SER A 72 16.84 4.71 -25.27
C SER A 72 17.48 4.69 -23.87
N ALA A 73 16.90 3.95 -22.92
CA ALA A 73 17.46 3.83 -21.58
C ALA A 73 18.84 3.14 -21.60
N VAL A 74 18.98 2.04 -22.33
CA VAL A 74 20.27 1.31 -22.47
C VAL A 74 21.35 2.22 -23.09
N ILE A 75 21.02 2.95 -24.15
CA ILE A 75 21.98 3.87 -24.80
C ILE A 75 22.34 5.03 -23.86
N ALA A 76 21.40 5.56 -23.10
CA ALA A 76 21.67 6.61 -22.12
C ALA A 76 22.66 6.12 -21.05
N ASP A 77 22.48 4.91 -20.50
CA ASP A 77 23.37 4.31 -19.53
C ASP A 77 24.78 4.09 -20.10
N LEU A 78 24.89 3.61 -21.36
CA LEU A 78 26.19 3.46 -22.05
C LEU A 78 26.91 4.81 -22.23
N VAL A 79 26.18 5.86 -22.57
CA VAL A 79 26.75 7.20 -22.69
C VAL A 79 27.24 7.70 -21.34
N ASP A 80 26.49 7.53 -20.28
CA ASP A 80 26.88 7.96 -18.94
C ASP A 80 28.09 7.17 -18.41
N ILE A 81 28.15 5.85 -18.62
CA ILE A 81 29.31 5.03 -18.27
C ILE A 81 30.54 5.52 -19.05
N THR A 82 30.41 5.83 -20.35
CA THR A 82 31.52 6.31 -21.16
C THR A 82 32.03 7.65 -20.65
N ARG A 83 31.18 8.59 -20.32
CA ARG A 83 31.54 9.89 -19.73
C ARG A 83 32.24 9.72 -18.38
N LEU A 84 31.73 8.84 -17.51
CA LEU A 84 32.33 8.55 -16.22
C LEU A 84 33.68 7.87 -16.36
N HIS A 85 33.86 6.97 -17.33
CA HIS A 85 35.12 6.27 -17.55
C HIS A 85 36.26 7.21 -17.94
N THR A 86 35.97 8.25 -18.72
CA THR A 86 36.93 9.25 -19.19
C THR A 86 37.14 10.41 -18.23
N ALA A 87 36.30 10.57 -17.19
CA ALA A 87 36.45 11.63 -16.20
C ALA A 87 37.53 11.30 -15.15
N ASP A 88 38.20 12.36 -14.62
CA ASP A 88 39.13 12.21 -13.50
C ASP A 88 38.41 11.54 -12.31
N PRO A 89 38.98 10.44 -11.74
CA PRO A 89 38.40 9.75 -10.59
C PRO A 89 38.10 10.65 -9.39
N HIS A 90 38.93 11.69 -9.18
CA HIS A 90 38.73 12.64 -8.06
C HIS A 90 37.58 13.62 -8.26
N HIS A 91 37.11 13.77 -9.48
CA HIS A 91 35.98 14.67 -9.87
C HIS A 91 34.72 13.93 -10.28
N ARG A 92 34.65 12.62 -10.12
CA ARG A 92 33.44 11.83 -10.40
C ARG A 92 32.42 11.98 -9.29
N VAL A 93 31.19 12.06 -9.67
CA VAL A 93 30.10 11.81 -8.72
C VAL A 93 30.15 10.32 -8.34
N PRO A 94 30.23 9.99 -7.04
CA PRO A 94 30.25 8.59 -6.61
C PRO A 94 29.00 7.84 -7.11
N HIS A 95 29.17 6.56 -7.42
CA HIS A 95 28.04 5.69 -7.71
C HIS A 95 27.06 5.72 -6.53
N LEU A 96 25.77 5.75 -6.80
CA LEU A 96 24.70 5.91 -5.80
C LEU A 96 24.71 7.27 -5.07
N ALA A 97 25.48 8.26 -5.54
CA ALA A 97 25.62 9.59 -4.94
C ALA A 97 26.14 9.60 -3.49
N PHE A 98 26.73 8.51 -3.01
CA PHE A 98 27.34 8.39 -1.67
C PHE A 98 28.82 8.08 -1.77
N GLN A 99 29.62 8.64 -0.86
CA GLN A 99 31.00 8.21 -0.67
C GLN A 99 31.02 6.76 -0.19
N HIS A 100 32.09 6.04 -0.55
CA HIS A 100 32.17 4.58 -0.30
C HIS A 100 32.14 4.24 1.21
N ASP A 101 32.73 5.10 2.03
CA ASP A 101 32.75 5.02 3.49
C ASP A 101 31.43 5.45 4.16
N ALA A 102 30.54 6.12 3.42
CA ALA A 102 29.21 6.51 3.89
C ALA A 102 28.15 5.41 3.69
N LEU A 103 28.49 4.31 3.00
CA LEU A 103 27.57 3.18 2.81
C LEU A 103 27.51 2.34 4.09
N VAL A 104 26.36 2.31 4.71
CA VAL A 104 26.11 1.54 5.93
C VAL A 104 25.03 0.47 5.68
N ALA A 105 25.18 -0.67 6.33
CA ALA A 105 24.16 -1.71 6.33
C ALA A 105 22.97 -1.26 7.20
N THR A 106 21.93 -0.73 6.58
CA THR A 106 20.71 -0.34 7.28
C THR A 106 19.78 -1.56 7.37
N PRO A 107 19.22 -1.89 8.56
CA PRO A 107 18.35 -3.03 8.72
C PRO A 107 17.05 -2.83 7.93
N ILE A 108 16.56 -3.90 7.28
CA ILE A 108 15.23 -3.94 6.68
C ILE A 108 14.26 -4.43 7.75
N LEU A 109 13.19 -3.69 7.97
CA LEU A 109 12.18 -4.04 8.95
C LEU A 109 11.36 -5.25 8.49
N PRO A 110 11.10 -6.21 9.40
CA PRO A 110 10.11 -7.24 9.15
C PRO A 110 8.74 -6.64 8.84
N MET A 111 7.96 -7.34 8.02
CA MET A 111 6.67 -6.84 7.53
C MET A 111 5.67 -6.59 8.67
N ASP A 112 5.71 -7.36 9.74
CA ASP A 112 4.87 -7.22 10.92
C ASP A 112 5.12 -5.93 11.74
N GLN A 113 6.25 -5.28 11.52
CA GLN A 113 6.61 -4.00 12.15
C GLN A 113 6.26 -2.78 11.31
N THR A 114 5.79 -2.97 10.08
CA THR A 114 5.40 -1.84 9.22
C THR A 114 4.13 -1.18 9.73
N VAL A 115 4.04 0.14 9.53
CA VAL A 115 2.90 0.95 9.97
C VAL A 115 2.16 1.48 8.76
N THR A 116 0.86 1.17 8.65
CA THR A 116 0.01 1.63 7.56
C THR A 116 -1.46 1.58 7.95
N ALA A 117 -2.31 2.26 7.21
CA ALA A 117 -3.75 2.15 7.33
C ALA A 117 -4.29 1.00 6.47
N TYR A 118 -5.50 0.55 6.76
CA TYR A 118 -6.11 -0.60 6.10
C TYR A 118 -7.54 -0.33 5.65
N TYR A 119 -7.89 -0.99 4.58
CA TYR A 119 -9.24 -1.31 4.16
C TYR A 119 -9.50 -2.77 4.49
N LEU A 120 -10.57 -3.02 5.21
CA LEU A 120 -11.09 -4.35 5.48
C LEU A 120 -12.49 -4.48 4.87
N ARG A 121 -12.79 -5.63 4.27
CA ARG A 121 -14.15 -6.00 3.91
C ARG A 121 -14.48 -7.35 4.51
N LEU A 122 -15.53 -7.37 5.29
CA LEU A 122 -16.05 -8.54 5.97
C LEU A 122 -17.46 -8.84 5.47
N GLN A 123 -17.75 -10.09 5.18
CA GLN A 123 -19.11 -10.57 5.00
C GLN A 123 -19.57 -11.22 6.30
N VAL A 124 -20.61 -10.66 6.91
CA VAL A 124 -21.06 -11.07 8.23
C VAL A 124 -22.57 -11.36 8.27
N THR A 125 -23.02 -12.13 9.27
CA THR A 125 -24.45 -12.26 9.56
C THR A 125 -25.05 -10.91 9.93
N ASP A 126 -26.27 -10.63 9.45
CA ASP A 126 -26.97 -9.38 9.79
C ASP A 126 -27.71 -9.54 11.12
N GLU A 127 -26.94 -9.50 12.21
CA GLU A 127 -27.42 -9.72 13.58
C GLU A 127 -26.95 -8.60 14.51
N ALA A 128 -27.79 -8.31 15.52
CA ALA A 128 -27.43 -7.34 16.55
C ALA A 128 -26.17 -7.77 17.32
N GLY A 129 -25.24 -6.83 17.52
CA GLY A 129 -24.01 -7.05 18.27
C GLY A 129 -22.79 -7.50 17.45
N VAL A 130 -22.95 -7.88 16.18
CA VAL A 130 -21.83 -8.30 15.32
C VAL A 130 -20.83 -7.17 15.14
N LEU A 131 -21.29 -5.97 14.78
CA LEU A 131 -20.42 -4.80 14.64
C LEU A 131 -19.74 -4.40 15.94
N ALA A 132 -20.45 -4.50 17.07
CA ALA A 132 -19.86 -4.20 18.38
C ALA A 132 -18.72 -5.16 18.73
N ARG A 133 -18.86 -6.45 18.38
CA ARG A 133 -17.81 -7.46 18.58
C ARG A 133 -16.60 -7.20 17.69
N ILE A 134 -16.82 -6.90 16.41
CA ILE A 134 -15.75 -6.55 15.46
C ILE A 134 -14.99 -5.31 15.95
N ALA A 135 -15.71 -4.25 16.32
CA ALA A 135 -15.11 -3.03 16.82
C ALA A 135 -14.35 -3.26 18.16
N GLY A 136 -14.88 -4.14 19.02
CA GLY A 136 -14.20 -4.56 20.26
C GLY A 136 -12.87 -5.24 19.98
N ILE A 137 -12.82 -6.18 19.03
CA ILE A 137 -11.57 -6.86 18.64
C ILE A 137 -10.55 -5.85 18.10
N LEU A 138 -10.97 -4.93 17.22
CA LEU A 138 -10.06 -3.90 16.71
C LEU A 138 -9.51 -3.03 17.84
N ALA A 139 -10.35 -2.65 18.82
CA ALA A 139 -9.94 -1.87 19.97
C ALA A 139 -8.97 -2.63 20.88
N GLU A 140 -9.19 -3.93 21.14
CA GLU A 140 -8.29 -4.82 21.90
C GLU A 140 -6.87 -4.86 21.30
N HIS A 141 -6.75 -4.74 19.97
CA HIS A 141 -5.48 -4.69 19.25
C HIS A 141 -4.99 -3.26 18.98
N ALA A 142 -5.54 -2.25 19.66
CA ALA A 142 -5.18 -0.83 19.51
C ALA A 142 -5.34 -0.30 18.08
N ILE A 143 -6.35 -0.78 17.35
CA ILE A 143 -6.66 -0.36 15.99
C ILE A 143 -7.84 0.61 16.03
N SER A 144 -7.60 1.86 15.60
CA SER A 144 -8.63 2.90 15.52
C SER A 144 -9.33 2.84 14.15
N ILE A 145 -10.66 2.96 14.18
CA ILE A 145 -11.51 2.99 12.99
C ILE A 145 -11.59 4.44 12.49
N ASP A 146 -11.29 4.66 11.21
CA ASP A 146 -11.43 5.93 10.49
C ASP A 146 -12.86 6.06 9.91
N ALA A 147 -13.33 5.00 9.23
CA ALA A 147 -14.69 4.95 8.68
C ALA A 147 -15.24 3.52 8.71
N LEU A 148 -16.56 3.43 8.86
CA LEU A 148 -17.30 2.18 8.81
C LEU A 148 -18.52 2.37 7.90
N LEU A 149 -18.67 1.48 6.92
CA LEU A 149 -19.81 1.45 6.03
C LEU A 149 -20.43 0.05 6.08
N GLN A 150 -21.73 0.01 6.32
CA GLN A 150 -22.54 -1.19 6.18
C GLN A 150 -23.44 -1.00 4.98
N ARG A 151 -23.45 -1.96 4.06
CA ARG A 151 -24.37 -1.95 2.93
C ARG A 151 -25.39 -3.07 3.09
N PRO A 152 -26.68 -2.75 3.00
CA PRO A 152 -27.70 -3.77 2.87
C PRO A 152 -27.41 -4.59 1.60
N ASN A 153 -27.63 -5.88 1.65
CA ASN A 153 -27.65 -6.69 0.43
C ASN A 153 -28.71 -6.17 -0.52
N ASP A 154 -28.33 -5.81 -1.73
CA ASP A 154 -29.25 -5.40 -2.82
C ASP A 154 -30.08 -6.60 -3.33
N GLY A 155 -30.49 -7.53 -2.50
CA GLY A 155 -31.47 -8.58 -2.77
C GLY A 155 -31.28 -9.44 -4.03
N SER A 156 -30.26 -9.19 -4.83
CA SER A 156 -30.09 -9.77 -6.17
C SER A 156 -29.46 -11.16 -6.21
N THR A 157 -29.01 -11.72 -5.08
CA THR A 157 -28.33 -13.04 -5.03
C THR A 157 -28.72 -13.94 -3.86
N SER A 158 -29.70 -13.60 -3.04
CA SER A 158 -30.15 -14.50 -1.98
C SER A 158 -31.03 -15.61 -2.56
N ALA A 159 -30.50 -16.82 -2.63
CA ALA A 159 -31.34 -18.00 -2.65
C ALA A 159 -32.32 -17.91 -1.47
N ALA A 160 -33.57 -18.21 -1.65
CA ALA A 160 -34.69 -18.00 -0.72
C ALA A 160 -34.52 -18.58 0.71
N ASN A 161 -33.41 -19.23 1.01
CA ASN A 161 -33.09 -19.87 2.30
C ASN A 161 -31.69 -19.55 2.83
N ALA A 162 -30.93 -18.56 2.29
CA ALA A 162 -29.66 -18.18 2.85
C ALA A 162 -29.85 -17.21 4.04
N PRO A 163 -29.09 -17.32 5.15
CA PRO A 163 -29.15 -16.37 6.25
C PRO A 163 -28.85 -14.95 5.74
N ALA A 164 -29.57 -13.98 6.30
CA ALA A 164 -29.34 -12.57 5.98
C ALA A 164 -27.89 -12.24 6.31
N HIS A 165 -27.15 -11.72 5.33
CA HIS A 165 -25.76 -11.33 5.48
C HIS A 165 -25.57 -9.91 4.96
N THR A 166 -24.57 -9.22 5.45
CA THR A 166 -24.23 -7.87 5.05
C THR A 166 -22.72 -7.72 4.85
N ASP A 167 -22.35 -6.85 3.90
CA ASP A 167 -20.94 -6.45 3.75
C ASP A 167 -20.65 -5.28 4.69
N VAL A 168 -19.64 -5.45 5.52
CA VAL A 168 -19.09 -4.41 6.38
C VAL A 168 -17.74 -4.00 5.83
N ILE A 169 -17.57 -2.71 5.55
CA ILE A 169 -16.33 -2.10 5.09
C ILE A 169 -15.80 -1.23 6.21
N ILE A 170 -14.54 -1.43 6.57
CA ILE A 170 -13.85 -0.69 7.61
C ILE A 170 -12.59 -0.07 7.02
N LEU A 171 -12.43 1.24 7.20
CA LEU A 171 -11.16 1.93 7.03
C LEU A 171 -10.56 2.17 8.41
N THR A 172 -9.25 1.95 8.55
CA THR A 172 -8.55 2.19 9.81
C THR A 172 -7.62 3.40 9.70
N HIS A 173 -7.27 3.97 10.83
CA HIS A 173 -6.05 4.78 10.95
C HIS A 173 -4.81 3.90 10.85
N ASP A 174 -3.63 4.53 10.85
CA ASP A 174 -2.35 3.84 10.85
C ASP A 174 -2.23 2.91 12.06
N THR A 175 -1.80 1.69 11.79
CA THR A 175 -1.54 0.68 12.82
C THR A 175 -0.39 -0.23 12.39
N VAL A 176 0.20 -0.91 13.36
CA VAL A 176 1.26 -1.90 13.13
C VAL A 176 0.66 -3.14 12.46
N GLU A 177 1.31 -3.64 11.40
CA GLU A 177 0.86 -4.83 10.65
C GLU A 177 0.63 -6.05 11.56
N GLY A 178 1.50 -6.26 12.55
CA GLY A 178 1.36 -7.37 13.52
C GLY A 178 0.03 -7.30 14.29
N ASN A 179 -0.37 -6.11 14.74
CA ASN A 179 -1.65 -5.90 15.43
C ASN A 179 -2.83 -6.21 14.49
N MET A 180 -2.75 -5.75 13.24
CA MET A 180 -3.77 -6.04 12.22
C MET A 180 -3.86 -7.55 11.93
N ASN A 181 -2.73 -8.26 11.85
CA ASN A 181 -2.72 -9.70 11.63
C ASN A 181 -3.42 -10.46 12.77
N HIS A 182 -3.17 -10.09 14.02
CA HIS A 182 -3.84 -10.68 15.18
C HIS A 182 -5.34 -10.39 15.20
N ALA A 183 -5.72 -9.12 14.94
CA ALA A 183 -7.14 -8.73 14.86
C ALA A 183 -7.90 -9.49 13.77
N ILE A 184 -7.31 -9.62 12.57
CA ILE A 184 -7.92 -10.38 11.47
C ILE A 184 -8.08 -11.85 11.84
N ALA A 185 -7.05 -12.47 12.44
CA ALA A 185 -7.13 -13.87 12.86
C ALA A 185 -8.26 -14.09 13.89
N GLN A 186 -8.40 -13.18 14.85
CA GLN A 186 -9.46 -13.23 15.86
C GLN A 186 -10.85 -12.99 15.24
N MET A 187 -11.01 -11.98 14.38
CA MET A 187 -12.27 -11.74 13.68
C MET A 187 -12.65 -12.90 12.77
N GLN A 188 -11.68 -13.50 12.06
CA GLN A 188 -11.95 -14.63 11.16
C GLN A 188 -12.44 -15.89 11.89
N SER A 189 -12.11 -16.05 13.18
CA SER A 189 -12.59 -17.16 14.01
C SER A 189 -14.04 -17.00 14.48
N LEU A 190 -14.64 -15.84 14.30
CA LEU A 190 -16.04 -15.60 14.68
C LEU A 190 -16.99 -16.38 13.77
N PRO A 191 -17.98 -17.10 14.31
CA PRO A 191 -18.98 -17.81 13.51
C PRO A 191 -19.85 -16.86 12.68
N THR A 192 -19.90 -15.59 13.04
CA THR A 192 -20.63 -14.54 12.35
C THR A 192 -19.90 -13.99 11.13
N VAL A 193 -18.64 -14.33 10.91
CA VAL A 193 -17.84 -13.97 9.72
C VAL A 193 -17.93 -15.10 8.71
N LEU A 194 -18.64 -14.86 7.61
CA LEU A 194 -19.07 -15.90 6.68
C LEU A 194 -18.09 -16.21 5.54
N ALA A 195 -17.11 -15.32 5.31
CA ALA A 195 -16.13 -15.45 4.24
C ALA A 195 -14.74 -14.95 4.68
N PRO A 196 -13.68 -15.28 3.94
CA PRO A 196 -12.35 -14.73 4.21
C PRO A 196 -12.36 -13.20 4.17
N ILE A 197 -11.78 -12.60 5.20
CA ILE A 197 -11.67 -11.14 5.32
C ILE A 197 -10.73 -10.62 4.23
N VAL A 198 -11.23 -9.70 3.41
CA VAL A 198 -10.40 -9.01 2.42
C VAL A 198 -9.68 -7.84 3.08
N ARG A 199 -8.36 -7.83 2.99
CA ARG A 199 -7.50 -6.77 3.48
C ARG A 199 -6.71 -6.12 2.35
N ILE A 200 -6.74 -4.78 2.27
CA ILE A 200 -5.87 -3.99 1.37
C ILE A 200 -5.25 -2.87 2.20
N ARG A 201 -3.96 -2.62 2.04
CA ARG A 201 -3.28 -1.51 2.70
C ARG A 201 -3.64 -0.19 2.00
N LYS A 202 -3.67 0.88 2.77
CA LYS A 202 -3.99 2.24 2.31
C LYS A 202 -2.76 3.14 2.51
N GLU A 203 -2.39 3.91 1.48
CA GLU A 203 -1.29 4.87 1.52
C GLU A 203 -1.77 6.26 1.14
N GLU A 204 -1.61 7.23 2.04
CA GLU A 204 -2.02 8.61 1.79
C GLU A 204 -0.99 9.40 0.96
N LEU A 205 0.26 8.95 0.88
CA LEU A 205 1.35 9.52 0.06
C LEU A 205 1.47 11.06 0.19
N SER A 206 1.46 11.54 1.42
CA SER A 206 1.57 12.97 1.76
C SER A 206 3.02 13.40 1.88
#